data_be7a218cd9add3cedd83964f346f951c
#
_entry.id   be7a218cd9add3cedd83964f346f951c
#
_cell.length_a   1.000
_cell.length_b   1.000
_cell.length_c   1.000
_cell.angle_alpha   90.00
_cell.angle_beta   90.00
_cell.angle_gamma   90.00
#
_symmetry.space_group_name_H-M   'P 1'
#
loop_
_entity.id
_entity.type
_entity.pdbx_description
1 polymer ?
#
loop_
_entity_poly.entity_id
_entity_poly.type
_entity_poly.pdbx_seq_one_letter_code
_entity_poly.pdbx_strand_id
1 'polypeptide(L)'
;MVSGLQMDYRRFQSQAQLACYTNERDAIREYDATTPITTNLMGTFKDLDYFEWAKEMDVVSWDNYPGMDTPPSFTAMCHDLMRGIGGNKPFMLMEQTPNQQNWFPFCKVKQPGEVRKLSWQAVAHGADTVRFFQMKQSLGGCERFHGAVIAHDGTEESRVFKETAALGEELDRIGRRIMGSRIESRVAIMFDWQSYWSLEGCVGPTTGFNYPNEVHRFYRALWRRNVPVDMIASTTPLARLSQYDLAIAPALITVLPGVAETLEAYVADGGTFITGYMAGIHDEHDLVVPGGYPGKLRRLMGVWVEEIDALAPGETIEVHGGTVDAKGEIVASIIHREGAERLATYGGDEFYAGHSALTVNAYGKGKAYFVGTPLDETGMSAFMAPIIKELDLK
;
A
#
# COMPACT_ATOMS: atom_id res chain seq x y z
N MET A 1 15.57 17.03 -16.49
CA MET A 1 15.25 17.13 -15.05
C MET A 1 16.35 16.39 -14.30
N VAL A 2 16.84 16.92 -13.19
CA VAL A 2 17.87 16.22 -12.40
C VAL A 2 17.16 15.36 -11.37
N SER A 3 17.18 14.02 -11.57
CA SER A 3 16.37 13.07 -10.79
C SER A 3 16.71 13.11 -9.30
N GLY A 4 17.98 13.10 -8.91
CA GLY A 4 18.39 13.24 -7.52
C GLY A 4 17.88 14.53 -6.85
N LEU A 5 17.91 15.66 -7.55
CA LEU A 5 17.34 16.92 -7.03
C LEU A 5 15.82 16.83 -6.83
N GLN A 6 15.12 16.08 -7.68
CA GLN A 6 13.68 15.85 -7.51
C GLN A 6 13.41 15.01 -6.25
N MET A 7 14.19 13.96 -6.01
CA MET A 7 14.09 13.16 -4.78
C MET A 7 14.40 14.00 -3.54
N ASP A 8 15.46 14.79 -3.56
CA ASP A 8 15.81 15.68 -2.45
C ASP A 8 14.73 16.74 -2.20
N TYR A 9 14.10 17.25 -3.24
CA TYR A 9 12.96 18.17 -3.09
C TYR A 9 11.76 17.49 -2.43
N ARG A 10 11.44 16.23 -2.79
CA ARG A 10 10.36 15.46 -2.16
C ARG A 10 10.64 15.20 -0.67
N ARG A 11 11.86 14.81 -0.35
CA ARG A 11 12.31 14.65 1.04
C ARG A 11 12.20 15.96 1.82
N PHE A 12 12.73 17.05 1.25
CA PHE A 12 12.65 18.38 1.84
C PHE A 12 11.20 18.81 2.06
N GLN A 13 10.33 18.65 1.07
CA GLN A 13 8.92 19.01 1.16
C GLN A 13 8.21 18.26 2.29
N SER A 14 8.42 16.94 2.39
CA SER A 14 7.86 16.13 3.46
C SER A 14 8.36 16.55 4.84
N GLN A 15 9.67 16.80 4.96
CA GLN A 15 10.29 17.25 6.21
C GLN A 15 9.87 18.67 6.60
N ALA A 16 9.76 19.58 5.64
CA ALA A 16 9.34 20.97 5.91
C ALA A 16 7.88 21.03 6.41
N GLN A 17 6.98 20.23 5.85
CA GLN A 17 5.61 20.10 6.31
C GLN A 17 5.56 19.46 7.71
N LEU A 18 6.36 18.41 7.94
CA LEU A 18 6.47 17.79 9.26
C LEU A 18 6.98 18.77 10.32
N ALA A 19 7.95 19.63 9.96
CA ALA A 19 8.45 20.67 10.86
C ALA A 19 7.37 21.69 11.26
N CYS A 20 6.43 22.01 10.37
CA CYS A 20 5.27 22.83 10.74
C CYS A 20 4.40 22.12 11.79
N TYR A 21 4.07 20.85 11.56
CA TYR A 21 3.29 20.05 12.51
C TYR A 21 3.98 19.95 13.88
N THR A 22 5.28 19.63 13.92
CA THR A 22 6.01 19.49 15.18
C THR A 22 6.11 20.82 15.94
N ASN A 23 6.27 21.94 15.24
CA ASN A 23 6.26 23.27 15.85
C ASN A 23 4.92 23.59 16.53
N GLU A 24 3.80 23.26 15.89
CA GLU A 24 2.47 23.45 16.49
C GLU A 24 2.23 22.49 17.66
N ARG A 25 2.61 21.22 17.51
CA ARG A 25 2.56 20.21 18.59
C ARG A 25 3.34 20.69 19.82
N ASP A 26 4.57 21.12 19.62
CA ASP A 26 5.47 21.51 20.71
C ASP A 26 4.93 22.74 21.45
N ALA A 27 4.34 23.71 20.74
CA ALA A 27 3.64 24.84 21.35
C ALA A 27 2.43 24.41 22.20
N ILE A 28 1.65 23.41 21.76
CA ILE A 28 0.55 22.84 22.55
C ILE A 28 1.11 22.15 23.81
N ARG A 29 2.22 21.42 23.68
CA ARG A 29 2.86 20.68 24.77
C ARG A 29 3.35 21.56 25.92
N GLU A 30 3.59 22.84 25.69
CA GLU A 30 3.89 23.80 26.78
C GLU A 30 2.72 23.95 27.75
N TYR A 31 1.48 23.70 27.34
CA TYR A 31 0.26 23.90 28.12
C TYR A 31 -0.47 22.58 28.42
N ASP A 32 -0.38 21.58 27.54
CA ASP A 32 -1.03 20.28 27.70
C ASP A 32 -0.07 19.14 27.32
N ALA A 33 0.48 18.51 28.32
CA ALA A 33 1.44 17.43 28.19
C ALA A 33 0.80 16.06 27.87
N THR A 34 -0.53 15.93 28.00
CA THR A 34 -1.21 14.62 28.06
C THR A 34 -2.21 14.33 26.97
N THR A 35 -2.90 15.32 26.45
CA THR A 35 -3.88 15.11 25.38
C THR A 35 -3.18 14.65 24.10
N PRO A 36 -3.61 13.52 23.51
CA PRO A 36 -3.00 13.04 22.27
C PRO A 36 -3.15 14.05 21.12
N ILE A 37 -2.06 14.29 20.39
CA ILE A 37 -2.02 15.18 19.23
C ILE A 37 -1.86 14.35 17.96
N THR A 38 -2.65 14.66 16.96
CA THR A 38 -2.66 14.01 15.65
C THR A 38 -2.92 15.03 14.54
N THR A 39 -2.77 14.61 13.29
CA THR A 39 -3.23 15.33 12.11
C THR A 39 -3.79 14.34 11.09
N ASN A 40 -4.68 14.83 10.21
CA ASN A 40 -5.35 14.00 9.23
C ASN A 40 -4.38 13.59 8.11
N LEU A 41 -4.24 12.29 7.89
CA LEU A 41 -3.52 11.75 6.76
C LEU A 41 -4.50 11.37 5.64
N MET A 42 -4.00 11.18 4.43
CA MET A 42 -4.83 10.97 3.21
C MET A 42 -4.51 9.65 2.51
N GLY A 43 -4.50 8.53 3.23
CA GLY A 43 -4.26 7.21 2.65
C GLY A 43 -2.90 7.10 1.94
N THR A 44 -2.89 6.87 0.64
CA THR A 44 -1.66 6.73 -0.16
C THR A 44 -1.16 8.06 -0.75
N PHE A 45 -1.30 9.16 -0.03
CA PHE A 45 -0.88 10.48 -0.51
C PHE A 45 0.62 10.51 -0.85
N LYS A 46 0.94 10.97 -2.08
CA LYS A 46 2.28 10.85 -2.65
C LYS A 46 3.32 11.74 -1.97
N ASP A 47 2.95 12.97 -1.62
CA ASP A 47 3.93 14.03 -1.36
C ASP A 47 4.52 14.02 0.07
N LEU A 48 4.03 13.15 0.96
CA LEU A 48 4.48 13.07 2.35
C LEU A 48 4.81 11.62 2.72
N ASP A 49 6.00 11.39 3.30
CA ASP A 49 6.39 10.08 3.83
C ASP A 49 5.76 9.85 5.20
N TYR A 50 4.67 9.13 5.23
CA TYR A 50 3.89 8.92 6.43
C TYR A 50 4.57 8.02 7.48
N PHE A 51 5.54 7.19 7.10
CA PHE A 51 6.33 6.47 8.11
C PHE A 51 7.19 7.43 8.94
N GLU A 52 7.71 8.50 8.35
CA GLU A 52 8.42 9.53 9.10
C GLU A 52 7.47 10.40 9.94
N TRP A 53 6.31 10.76 9.37
CA TRP A 53 5.30 11.56 10.07
C TRP A 53 4.76 10.88 11.32
N ALA A 54 4.47 9.58 11.24
CA ALA A 54 3.88 8.82 12.35
C ALA A 54 4.80 8.71 13.58
N LYS A 55 6.12 8.93 13.41
CA LYS A 55 7.07 8.99 14.56
C LYS A 55 6.83 10.18 15.46
N GLU A 56 6.25 11.25 14.93
CA GLU A 56 5.98 12.50 15.61
C GLU A 56 4.53 12.64 16.11
N MET A 57 3.66 11.68 15.77
CA MET A 57 2.25 11.66 16.11
C MET A 57 1.98 10.74 17.29
N ASP A 58 1.10 11.13 18.22
CA ASP A 58 0.69 10.27 19.34
C ASP A 58 -0.24 9.14 18.85
N VAL A 59 -1.07 9.44 17.88
CA VAL A 59 -1.99 8.49 17.23
C VAL A 59 -2.10 8.81 15.73
N VAL A 60 -2.08 7.79 14.91
CA VAL A 60 -2.32 7.95 13.48
C VAL A 60 -3.81 8.16 13.23
N SER A 61 -4.14 9.15 12.43
CA SER A 61 -5.51 9.40 11.97
C SER A 61 -5.55 9.72 10.49
N TRP A 62 -6.65 9.38 9.81
CA TRP A 62 -6.76 9.61 8.38
C TRP A 62 -8.20 9.81 7.90
N ASP A 63 -8.33 10.38 6.70
CA ASP A 63 -9.58 10.70 6.04
C ASP A 63 -9.85 9.73 4.92
N ASN A 64 -10.99 9.02 4.99
CA ASN A 64 -11.37 7.98 4.03
C ASN A 64 -12.58 8.41 3.20
N TYR A 65 -12.29 8.80 1.98
CA TYR A 65 -13.31 9.23 1.01
C TYR A 65 -13.20 8.41 -0.29
N PRO A 66 -13.54 7.10 -0.26
CA PRO A 66 -13.45 6.27 -1.45
C PRO A 66 -14.38 6.79 -2.54
N GLY A 67 -13.86 6.84 -3.77
CA GLY A 67 -14.68 7.09 -4.96
C GLY A 67 -15.62 5.92 -5.23
N MET A 68 -16.57 6.13 -6.14
CA MET A 68 -17.57 5.11 -6.45
C MET A 68 -16.98 3.84 -7.05
N ASP A 69 -15.88 3.98 -7.77
CA ASP A 69 -15.17 2.87 -8.42
C ASP A 69 -14.00 2.34 -7.59
N THR A 70 -13.79 2.87 -6.38
CA THR A 70 -12.72 2.40 -5.49
C THR A 70 -13.04 1.00 -5.00
N PRO A 71 -12.20 0.00 -5.31
CA PRO A 71 -12.42 -1.36 -4.83
C PRO A 71 -12.38 -1.42 -3.29
N PRO A 72 -13.25 -2.18 -2.63
CA PRO A 72 -13.21 -2.35 -1.18
C PRO A 72 -11.85 -2.81 -0.65
N SER A 73 -11.11 -3.60 -1.42
CA SER A 73 -9.75 -4.03 -1.09
C SER A 73 -8.72 -2.90 -1.11
N PHE A 74 -8.92 -1.85 -1.92
CA PHE A 74 -8.04 -0.67 -1.90
C PHE A 74 -8.26 0.16 -0.63
N THR A 75 -9.52 0.37 -0.24
CA THR A 75 -9.85 1.00 1.04
C THR A 75 -9.30 0.20 2.23
N ALA A 76 -9.41 -1.12 2.19
CA ALA A 76 -8.82 -2.02 3.19
C ALA A 76 -7.29 -1.86 3.28
N MET A 77 -6.61 -1.80 2.13
CA MET A 77 -5.17 -1.55 2.06
C MET A 77 -4.79 -0.21 2.71
N CYS A 78 -5.57 0.85 2.47
CA CYS A 78 -5.33 2.15 3.10
C CYS A 78 -5.49 2.09 4.62
N HIS A 79 -6.51 1.37 5.13
CA HIS A 79 -6.65 1.15 6.58
C HIS A 79 -5.45 0.39 7.16
N ASP A 80 -5.01 -0.68 6.51
CA ASP A 80 -3.85 -1.44 6.95
C ASP A 80 -2.55 -0.63 6.86
N LEU A 81 -2.44 0.29 5.87
CA LEU A 81 -1.33 1.23 5.78
C LEU A 81 -1.32 2.17 7.00
N MET A 82 -2.46 2.75 7.37
CA MET A 82 -2.56 3.62 8.54
C MET A 82 -2.22 2.89 9.85
N ARG A 83 -2.69 1.64 9.99
CA ARG A 83 -2.28 0.79 11.11
C ARG A 83 -0.76 0.54 11.10
N GLY A 84 -0.21 0.21 9.93
CA GLY A 84 1.20 -0.15 9.74
C GLY A 84 2.17 0.98 10.06
N ILE A 85 1.90 2.21 9.58
CA ILE A 85 2.72 3.40 9.89
C ILE A 85 2.69 3.75 11.38
N GLY A 86 1.58 3.46 12.07
CA GLY A 86 1.44 3.60 13.52
C GLY A 86 2.10 2.46 14.32
N GLY A 87 2.86 1.56 13.68
CA GLY A 87 3.53 0.45 14.36
C GLY A 87 2.56 -0.64 14.83
N ASN A 88 1.53 -0.91 14.06
CA ASN A 88 0.43 -1.85 14.34
C ASN A 88 -0.39 -1.50 15.59
N LYS A 89 -0.41 -0.23 15.95
CA LYS A 89 -1.34 0.31 16.94
C LYS A 89 -2.68 0.66 16.27
N PRO A 90 -3.77 0.72 17.04
CA PRO A 90 -5.03 1.26 16.54
C PRO A 90 -4.86 2.67 15.96
N PHE A 91 -5.63 2.96 14.92
CA PHE A 91 -5.68 4.28 14.30
C PHE A 91 -7.08 4.90 14.43
N MET A 92 -7.21 6.18 14.14
CA MET A 92 -8.49 6.88 14.12
C MET A 92 -8.95 7.08 12.68
N LEU A 93 -10.17 6.63 12.34
CA LEU A 93 -10.86 7.12 11.15
C LEU A 93 -11.38 8.53 11.47
N MET A 94 -10.59 9.55 11.09
CA MET A 94 -10.85 10.93 11.44
C MET A 94 -12.01 11.50 10.64
N GLU A 95 -12.06 11.18 9.36
CA GLU A 95 -13.11 11.64 8.48
C GLU A 95 -13.62 10.55 7.55
N GLN A 96 -14.91 10.51 7.38
CA GLN A 96 -15.62 9.94 6.24
C GLN A 96 -16.93 10.70 6.07
N THR A 97 -17.47 10.73 4.85
CA THR A 97 -18.76 11.36 4.67
C THR A 97 -19.92 10.41 4.96
N PRO A 98 -20.96 10.86 5.68
CA PRO A 98 -22.14 10.05 5.90
C PRO A 98 -23.01 9.90 4.65
N ASN A 99 -22.77 10.67 3.58
CA ASN A 99 -23.49 10.59 2.32
C ASN A 99 -22.56 10.91 1.14
N GLN A 100 -22.89 11.84 0.24
CA GLN A 100 -22.10 12.20 -0.94
C GLN A 100 -20.87 13.05 -0.61
N GLN A 101 -19.81 12.89 -1.40
CA GLN A 101 -18.69 13.83 -1.47
C GLN A 101 -19.00 14.90 -2.53
N ASN A 102 -18.56 16.15 -2.31
CA ASN A 102 -18.90 17.27 -3.19
C ASN A 102 -17.82 17.65 -4.23
N TRP A 103 -16.65 17.01 -4.20
CA TRP A 103 -15.53 17.36 -5.09
C TRP A 103 -15.37 16.44 -6.30
N PHE A 104 -16.19 15.41 -6.44
CA PHE A 104 -16.24 14.61 -7.65
C PHE A 104 -17.02 15.30 -8.77
N PRO A 105 -16.79 14.97 -10.04
CA PRO A 105 -17.57 15.50 -11.17
C PRO A 105 -19.08 15.30 -11.02
N PHE A 106 -19.50 14.27 -10.26
CA PHE A 106 -20.88 14.03 -9.86
C PHE A 106 -20.90 13.42 -8.45
N CYS A 107 -21.81 13.93 -7.63
CA CYS A 107 -21.88 13.63 -6.20
C CYS A 107 -23.00 12.61 -5.94
N LYS A 108 -22.70 11.33 -6.15
CA LYS A 108 -23.66 10.27 -5.92
C LYS A 108 -23.89 10.06 -4.42
N VAL A 109 -25.16 9.93 -4.03
CA VAL A 109 -25.53 9.59 -2.66
C VAL A 109 -25.14 8.15 -2.34
N LYS A 110 -24.68 7.91 -1.13
CA LYS A 110 -24.41 6.55 -0.63
C LYS A 110 -25.71 5.76 -0.52
N GLN A 111 -25.65 4.49 -0.89
CA GLN A 111 -26.77 3.57 -0.75
C GLN A 111 -27.03 3.23 0.73
N PRO A 112 -28.27 2.84 1.08
CA PRO A 112 -28.57 2.36 2.44
C PRO A 112 -27.60 1.26 2.88
N GLY A 113 -27.03 1.41 4.08
CA GLY A 113 -26.05 0.48 4.67
C GLY A 113 -24.62 0.66 4.19
N GLU A 114 -24.34 1.50 3.20
CA GLU A 114 -22.98 1.71 2.69
C GLU A 114 -22.07 2.37 3.74
N VAL A 115 -22.55 3.37 4.46
CA VAL A 115 -21.82 4.02 5.55
C VAL A 115 -21.49 3.04 6.67
N ARG A 116 -22.48 2.20 7.03
CA ARG A 116 -22.29 1.13 8.02
C ARG A 116 -21.18 0.16 7.59
N LYS A 117 -21.19 -0.29 6.33
CA LYS A 117 -20.17 -1.20 5.77
C LYS A 117 -18.77 -0.58 5.83
N LEU A 118 -18.61 0.68 5.38
CA LEU A 118 -17.33 1.38 5.39
C LEU A 118 -16.80 1.59 6.82
N SER A 119 -17.67 1.95 7.75
CA SER A 119 -17.29 2.13 9.16
C SER A 119 -16.84 0.83 9.82
N TRP A 120 -17.58 -0.25 9.60
CA TRP A 120 -17.17 -1.57 10.10
C TRP A 120 -15.93 -2.13 9.42
N GLN A 121 -15.68 -1.78 8.15
CA GLN A 121 -14.42 -2.11 7.49
C GLN A 121 -13.24 -1.44 8.20
N ALA A 122 -13.34 -0.14 8.51
CA ALA A 122 -12.29 0.57 9.25
C ALA A 122 -12.03 -0.08 10.62
N VAL A 123 -13.08 -0.38 11.38
CA VAL A 123 -12.97 -1.08 12.68
C VAL A 123 -12.33 -2.46 12.52
N ALA A 124 -12.75 -3.24 11.52
CA ALA A 124 -12.17 -4.57 11.25
C ALA A 124 -10.68 -4.51 10.88
N HIS A 125 -10.21 -3.39 10.34
CA HIS A 125 -8.80 -3.14 10.01
C HIS A 125 -8.03 -2.39 11.12
N GLY A 126 -8.64 -2.21 12.31
CA GLY A 126 -7.96 -1.71 13.50
C GLY A 126 -8.26 -0.25 13.87
N ALA A 127 -9.30 0.36 13.33
CA ALA A 127 -9.73 1.68 13.82
C ALA A 127 -10.42 1.58 15.17
N ASP A 128 -10.00 2.41 16.13
CA ASP A 128 -10.68 2.57 17.43
C ASP A 128 -11.67 3.73 17.44
N THR A 129 -11.75 4.50 16.37
CA THR A 129 -12.62 5.68 16.25
C THR A 129 -13.20 5.77 14.86
N VAL A 130 -14.49 6.06 14.78
CA VAL A 130 -15.20 6.37 13.53
C VAL A 130 -15.82 7.76 13.64
N ARG A 131 -15.37 8.68 12.81
CA ARG A 131 -15.84 10.07 12.77
C ARG A 131 -16.37 10.43 11.40
N PHE A 132 -17.16 11.49 11.37
CA PHE A 132 -17.81 11.96 10.15
C PHE A 132 -17.50 13.43 9.87
N PHE A 133 -17.13 13.75 8.68
CA PHE A 133 -17.22 15.07 8.12
C PHE A 133 -18.47 15.14 7.22
N GLN A 134 -19.56 15.87 7.59
CA GLN A 134 -19.60 16.74 8.75
C GLN A 134 -20.86 16.52 9.58
N MET A 135 -20.93 17.09 10.76
CA MET A 135 -22.11 16.96 11.64
C MET A 135 -23.33 17.67 11.06
N LYS A 136 -23.18 18.93 10.65
CA LYS A 136 -24.27 19.74 10.07
C LYS A 136 -23.86 20.28 8.71
N GLN A 137 -24.72 20.11 7.71
CA GLN A 137 -24.45 20.50 6.34
C GLN A 137 -24.27 22.01 6.21
N SER A 138 -23.20 22.44 5.54
CA SER A 138 -22.84 23.84 5.33
C SER A 138 -23.89 24.56 4.50
N LEU A 139 -24.28 25.76 4.91
CA LEU A 139 -25.26 26.59 4.19
C LEU A 139 -24.68 27.34 2.99
N GLY A 140 -23.35 27.49 2.96
CA GLY A 140 -22.63 28.24 1.92
C GLY A 140 -21.23 27.68 1.68
N GLY A 141 -20.47 28.34 0.79
CA GLY A 141 -19.13 27.90 0.43
C GLY A 141 -19.12 26.76 -0.59
N CYS A 142 -17.90 26.24 -0.86
CA CYS A 142 -17.71 25.19 -1.86
C CYS A 142 -18.27 23.83 -1.39
N GLU A 143 -18.35 23.58 -0.09
CA GLU A 143 -18.77 22.30 0.49
C GLU A 143 -20.25 22.24 0.88
N ARG A 144 -21.07 23.19 0.44
CA ARG A 144 -22.49 23.21 0.79
C ARG A 144 -23.29 21.98 0.34
N PHE A 145 -22.80 21.20 -0.61
CA PHE A 145 -23.39 19.95 -1.08
C PHE A 145 -22.67 18.70 -0.53
N HIS A 146 -21.67 18.88 0.35
CA HIS A 146 -21.06 17.75 1.04
C HIS A 146 -22.09 17.11 1.99
N GLY A 147 -22.11 15.78 2.06
CA GLY A 147 -23.02 15.05 2.95
C GLY A 147 -22.74 15.37 4.43
N ALA A 148 -23.77 15.41 5.22
CA ALA A 148 -23.67 15.63 6.67
C ALA A 148 -24.63 14.71 7.42
N VAL A 149 -24.40 14.52 8.72
CA VAL A 149 -25.33 13.78 9.60
C VAL A 149 -26.67 14.48 9.66
N ILE A 150 -26.65 15.81 9.88
CA ILE A 150 -27.83 16.68 9.82
C ILE A 150 -27.79 17.41 8.48
N ALA A 151 -28.67 17.04 7.57
CA ALA A 151 -28.81 17.64 6.24
C ALA A 151 -29.45 19.04 6.30
N HIS A 152 -29.60 19.70 5.14
CA HIS A 152 -30.20 21.04 5.06
C HIS A 152 -31.65 21.13 5.58
N ASP A 153 -32.37 20.01 5.68
CA ASP A 153 -33.69 19.95 6.31
C ASP A 153 -33.65 20.23 7.82
N GLY A 154 -32.49 20.10 8.44
CA GLY A 154 -32.22 20.40 9.85
C GLY A 154 -32.91 19.43 10.82
N THR A 155 -33.36 18.24 10.34
CA THR A 155 -34.13 17.30 11.15
C THR A 155 -33.42 15.97 11.36
N GLU A 156 -33.88 15.19 12.35
CA GLU A 156 -33.45 13.81 12.60
C GLU A 156 -34.22 12.79 11.74
N GLU A 157 -35.13 13.24 10.91
CA GLU A 157 -36.01 12.37 10.10
C GLU A 157 -35.33 11.84 8.84
N SER A 158 -34.21 12.44 8.44
CA SER A 158 -33.49 11.99 7.26
C SER A 158 -32.97 10.54 7.40
N ARG A 159 -32.89 9.82 6.28
CA ARG A 159 -32.28 8.48 6.22
C ARG A 159 -30.86 8.47 6.79
N VAL A 160 -30.06 9.46 6.41
CA VAL A 160 -28.64 9.56 6.80
C VAL A 160 -28.51 9.69 8.32
N PHE A 161 -29.33 10.55 8.95
CA PHE A 161 -29.31 10.68 10.40
C PHE A 161 -29.66 9.36 11.09
N LYS A 162 -30.75 8.70 10.67
CA LYS A 162 -31.20 7.43 11.26
C LYS A 162 -30.16 6.30 11.10
N GLU A 163 -29.52 6.20 9.93
CA GLU A 163 -28.45 5.21 9.71
C GLU A 163 -27.20 5.50 10.57
N THR A 164 -26.81 6.77 10.69
CA THR A 164 -25.66 7.17 11.51
C THR A 164 -25.92 6.94 12.99
N ALA A 165 -27.13 7.27 13.49
CA ALA A 165 -27.54 7.02 14.86
C ALA A 165 -27.53 5.51 15.20
N ALA A 166 -28.13 4.68 14.32
CA ALA A 166 -28.12 3.23 14.49
C ALA A 166 -26.70 2.64 14.50
N LEU A 167 -25.81 3.14 13.64
CA LEU A 167 -24.39 2.76 13.66
C LEU A 167 -23.72 3.16 14.98
N GLY A 168 -24.00 4.36 15.50
CA GLY A 168 -23.49 4.82 16.80
C GLY A 168 -23.90 3.88 17.94
N GLU A 169 -25.15 3.43 17.98
CA GLU A 169 -25.65 2.46 18.96
C GLU A 169 -24.95 1.09 18.82
N GLU A 170 -24.70 0.62 17.59
CA GLU A 170 -23.96 -0.62 17.34
C GLU A 170 -22.52 -0.50 17.87
N LEU A 171 -21.82 0.60 17.58
CA LEU A 171 -20.44 0.84 18.00
C LEU A 171 -20.35 0.97 19.52
N ASP A 172 -21.27 1.66 20.19
CA ASP A 172 -21.30 1.74 21.66
C ASP A 172 -21.46 0.37 22.32
N ARG A 173 -22.36 -0.46 21.78
CA ARG A 173 -22.62 -1.80 22.31
C ARG A 173 -21.42 -2.74 22.21
N ILE A 174 -20.64 -2.64 21.11
CA ILE A 174 -19.54 -3.58 20.80
C ILE A 174 -18.18 -2.96 21.14
N GLY A 175 -18.03 -1.64 21.02
CA GLY A 175 -16.76 -0.92 21.07
C GLY A 175 -15.91 -1.25 22.28
N ARG A 176 -16.52 -1.31 23.49
CA ARG A 176 -15.80 -1.65 24.73
C ARG A 176 -15.13 -3.04 24.71
N ARG A 177 -15.57 -3.95 23.82
CA ARG A 177 -15.01 -5.30 23.71
C ARG A 177 -13.89 -5.40 22.71
N ILE A 178 -13.86 -4.49 21.72
CA ILE A 178 -12.90 -4.53 20.61
C ILE A 178 -11.89 -3.38 20.64
N MET A 179 -12.15 -2.32 21.41
CA MET A 179 -11.23 -1.20 21.53
C MET A 179 -9.85 -1.67 22.03
N GLY A 180 -8.78 -1.21 21.36
CA GLY A 180 -7.41 -1.62 21.64
C GLY A 180 -7.05 -3.01 21.13
N SER A 181 -7.96 -3.70 20.43
CA SER A 181 -7.64 -5.00 19.81
C SER A 181 -6.56 -4.84 18.74
N ARG A 182 -5.81 -5.92 18.50
CA ARG A 182 -4.74 -5.94 17.50
C ARG A 182 -5.00 -7.03 16.49
N ILE A 183 -4.58 -6.78 15.26
CA ILE A 183 -4.58 -7.76 14.18
C ILE A 183 -3.20 -8.39 14.17
N GLU A 184 -3.15 -9.71 14.24
CA GLU A 184 -1.92 -10.49 14.07
C GLU A 184 -1.78 -10.85 12.59
N SER A 185 -0.62 -10.53 12.01
CA SER A 185 -0.30 -10.83 10.62
C SER A 185 1.02 -11.57 10.53
N ARG A 186 1.06 -12.58 9.67
CA ARG A 186 2.27 -13.30 9.27
C ARG A 186 2.80 -12.84 7.92
N VAL A 187 2.14 -11.85 7.31
CA VAL A 187 2.49 -11.27 6.01
C VAL A 187 2.72 -9.78 6.14
N ALA A 188 3.82 -9.31 5.56
CA ALA A 188 4.11 -7.90 5.41
C ALA A 188 4.16 -7.49 3.93
N ILE A 189 3.59 -6.34 3.60
CA ILE A 189 3.83 -5.66 2.33
C ILE A 189 4.54 -4.33 2.61
N MET A 190 5.62 -4.10 1.89
CA MET A 190 6.36 -2.84 1.97
C MET A 190 5.67 -1.78 1.15
N PHE A 191 5.40 -0.63 1.79
CA PHE A 191 5.01 0.60 1.12
C PHE A 191 6.17 1.58 1.26
N ASP A 192 6.82 1.93 0.14
CA ASP A 192 8.06 2.70 0.14
C ASP A 192 7.87 4.03 -0.59
N TRP A 193 7.90 5.16 0.14
CA TRP A 193 7.73 6.48 -0.45
C TRP A 193 8.89 6.87 -1.36
N GLN A 194 10.11 6.39 -1.11
CA GLN A 194 11.25 6.66 -1.99
C GLN A 194 11.04 6.00 -3.36
N SER A 195 10.60 4.74 -3.36
CA SER A 195 10.20 4.05 -4.59
C SER A 195 8.98 4.67 -5.26
N TYR A 196 8.00 5.15 -4.51
CA TYR A 196 6.84 5.86 -5.03
C TYR A 196 7.24 7.14 -5.78
N TRP A 197 8.11 7.95 -5.16
CA TRP A 197 8.61 9.18 -5.77
C TRP A 197 9.45 8.92 -7.01
N SER A 198 10.37 7.94 -6.94
CA SER A 198 11.25 7.58 -8.03
C SER A 198 10.48 7.00 -9.21
N LEU A 199 9.60 6.01 -8.99
CA LEU A 199 8.83 5.33 -10.03
C LEU A 199 7.94 6.29 -10.82
N GLU A 200 7.24 7.18 -10.14
CA GLU A 200 6.34 8.14 -10.78
C GLU A 200 7.02 9.49 -11.11
N GLY A 201 8.29 9.63 -10.77
CA GLY A 201 9.13 10.79 -11.09
C GLY A 201 9.89 10.64 -12.40
N CYS A 202 10.14 9.42 -12.87
CA CYS A 202 10.84 9.16 -14.12
C CYS A 202 9.89 9.13 -15.33
N VAL A 203 10.47 9.35 -16.51
CA VAL A 203 9.70 9.33 -17.78
C VAL A 203 9.61 7.92 -18.37
N GLY A 204 10.56 7.05 -18.06
CA GLY A 204 10.66 5.74 -18.66
C GLY A 204 10.84 4.61 -17.64
N PRO A 205 10.70 3.35 -18.05
CA PRO A 205 10.37 2.88 -19.40
C PRO A 205 8.94 3.25 -19.84
N THR A 206 8.03 3.55 -18.89
CA THR A 206 6.66 3.99 -19.15
C THR A 206 6.19 4.94 -18.05
N THR A 207 5.25 5.83 -18.36
CA THR A 207 4.50 6.64 -17.39
C THR A 207 3.21 5.96 -16.93
N GLY A 208 2.98 4.70 -17.32
CA GLY A 208 1.77 3.94 -17.01
C GLY A 208 1.69 3.39 -15.59
N PHE A 209 2.77 3.53 -14.80
CA PHE A 209 2.76 3.07 -13.41
C PHE A 209 2.00 4.01 -12.47
N ASN A 210 1.25 3.40 -11.57
CA ASN A 210 0.74 4.04 -10.37
C ASN A 210 1.16 3.18 -9.17
N TYR A 211 2.09 3.66 -8.37
CA TYR A 211 2.71 2.88 -7.30
C TYR A 211 1.70 2.25 -6.31
N PRO A 212 0.68 2.98 -5.80
CA PRO A 212 -0.34 2.37 -4.97
C PRO A 212 -1.11 1.21 -5.63
N ASN A 213 -1.33 1.28 -6.95
CA ASN A 213 -1.99 0.20 -7.67
C ASN A 213 -1.10 -1.04 -7.76
N GLU A 214 0.22 -0.87 -7.90
CA GLU A 214 1.15 -2.00 -7.92
C GLU A 214 1.23 -2.69 -6.55
N VAL A 215 1.20 -1.93 -5.47
CA VAL A 215 1.08 -2.46 -4.10
C VAL A 215 -0.27 -3.19 -3.93
N HIS A 216 -1.36 -2.59 -4.43
CA HIS A 216 -2.70 -3.16 -4.35
C HIS A 216 -2.85 -4.47 -5.14
N ARG A 217 -2.10 -4.72 -6.22
CA ARG A 217 -2.12 -6.01 -6.94
C ARG A 217 -1.82 -7.18 -6.00
N PHE A 218 -0.77 -7.08 -5.21
CA PHE A 218 -0.39 -8.11 -4.22
C PHE A 218 -1.35 -8.14 -3.04
N TYR A 219 -1.69 -6.98 -2.51
CA TYR A 219 -2.62 -6.86 -1.39
C TYR A 219 -3.98 -7.52 -1.70
N ARG A 220 -4.56 -7.24 -2.87
CA ARG A 220 -5.84 -7.79 -3.30
C ARG A 220 -5.85 -9.31 -3.36
N ALA A 221 -4.76 -9.93 -3.80
CA ALA A 221 -4.63 -11.39 -3.88
C ALA A 221 -4.65 -12.06 -2.49
N LEU A 222 -4.08 -11.39 -1.47
CA LEU A 222 -4.11 -11.81 -0.06
C LEU A 222 -5.49 -11.52 0.57
N TRP A 223 -5.99 -10.30 0.39
CA TRP A 223 -7.28 -9.86 0.94
C TRP A 223 -8.44 -10.78 0.51
N ARG A 224 -8.49 -11.21 -0.76
CA ARG A 224 -9.50 -12.15 -1.26
C ARG A 224 -9.45 -13.53 -0.60
N ARG A 225 -8.36 -13.84 0.06
CA ARG A 225 -8.17 -15.10 0.81
C ARG A 225 -8.27 -14.91 2.32
N ASN A 226 -8.69 -13.73 2.75
CA ASN A 226 -8.77 -13.34 4.16
C ASN A 226 -7.43 -13.49 4.90
N VAL A 227 -6.32 -13.27 4.20
CA VAL A 227 -4.98 -13.26 4.81
C VAL A 227 -4.70 -11.85 5.33
N PRO A 228 -4.52 -11.65 6.64
CA PRO A 228 -4.15 -10.36 7.20
C PRO A 228 -2.78 -9.89 6.70
N VAL A 229 -2.65 -8.58 6.52
CA VAL A 229 -1.41 -7.96 6.01
C VAL A 229 -1.03 -6.80 6.91
N ASP A 230 0.24 -6.73 7.31
CA ASP A 230 0.83 -5.52 7.87
C ASP A 230 1.55 -4.75 6.77
N MET A 231 1.31 -3.44 6.74
CA MET A 231 2.06 -2.54 5.85
C MET A 231 3.27 -1.99 6.59
N ILE A 232 4.47 -2.13 6.01
CA ILE A 232 5.73 -1.75 6.66
C ILE A 232 6.61 -0.90 5.73
N ALA A 233 7.55 -0.15 6.29
CA ALA A 233 8.58 0.54 5.50
C ALA A 233 9.60 -0.46 4.93
N SER A 234 10.21 -0.14 3.79
CA SER A 234 11.32 -0.91 3.23
C SER A 234 12.52 -0.99 4.18
N THR A 235 12.71 0.03 5.01
CA THR A 235 13.77 0.15 6.03
C THR A 235 13.45 -0.54 7.35
N THR A 236 12.40 -1.36 7.41
CA THR A 236 12.03 -2.10 8.63
C THR A 236 13.20 -2.95 9.12
N PRO A 237 13.61 -2.83 10.41
CA PRO A 237 14.73 -3.59 10.96
C PRO A 237 14.50 -5.11 10.91
N LEU A 238 15.58 -5.88 10.75
CA LEU A 238 15.54 -7.35 10.67
C LEU A 238 14.73 -7.99 11.81
N ALA A 239 14.90 -7.53 13.04
CA ALA A 239 14.20 -8.07 14.22
C ALA A 239 12.67 -7.98 14.10
N ARG A 240 12.13 -6.97 13.41
CA ARG A 240 10.70 -6.87 13.11
C ARG A 240 10.34 -7.64 11.85
N LEU A 241 11.16 -7.56 10.82
CA LEU A 241 10.93 -8.27 9.54
C LEU A 241 10.89 -9.79 9.75
N SER A 242 11.72 -10.33 10.63
CA SER A 242 11.76 -11.77 10.98
C SER A 242 10.51 -12.30 11.72
N GLN A 243 9.57 -11.43 12.05
CA GLN A 243 8.27 -11.84 12.62
C GLN A 243 7.27 -12.28 11.54
N TYR A 244 7.57 -12.00 10.28
CA TYR A 244 6.71 -12.35 9.15
C TYR A 244 7.29 -13.56 8.41
N ASP A 245 6.40 -14.45 7.97
CA ASP A 245 6.78 -15.58 7.12
C ASP A 245 6.92 -15.17 5.65
N LEU A 246 6.16 -14.14 5.26
CA LEU A 246 6.16 -13.58 3.92
C LEU A 246 6.32 -12.07 3.96
N ALA A 247 7.33 -11.56 3.26
CA ALA A 247 7.52 -10.14 2.98
C ALA A 247 7.43 -9.88 1.47
N ILE A 248 6.69 -8.85 1.07
CA ILE A 248 6.49 -8.48 -0.33
C ILE A 248 6.90 -7.02 -0.50
N ALA A 249 7.73 -6.73 -1.51
CA ALA A 249 8.15 -5.37 -1.87
C ALA A 249 7.80 -5.09 -3.34
N PRO A 250 6.56 -4.65 -3.63
CA PRO A 250 6.14 -4.34 -4.99
C PRO A 250 6.93 -3.15 -5.54
N ALA A 251 7.44 -3.27 -6.78
CA ALA A 251 8.12 -2.19 -7.49
C ALA A 251 9.12 -1.41 -6.61
N LEU A 252 9.96 -2.12 -5.85
CA LEU A 252 11.00 -1.54 -4.97
C LEU A 252 12.14 -0.98 -5.83
N ILE A 253 11.86 0.09 -6.57
CA ILE A 253 12.80 0.66 -7.54
C ILE A 253 14.03 1.26 -6.87
N THR A 254 13.85 1.90 -5.70
CA THR A 254 14.92 2.49 -4.90
C THR A 254 15.29 1.54 -3.76
N VAL A 255 16.54 1.09 -3.72
CA VAL A 255 17.05 0.26 -2.63
C VAL A 255 17.99 1.09 -1.76
N LEU A 256 17.46 1.54 -0.62
CA LEU A 256 18.19 2.34 0.35
C LEU A 256 19.35 1.54 1.00
N PRO A 257 20.38 2.21 1.54
CA PRO A 257 21.45 1.55 2.27
C PRO A 257 20.96 0.64 3.39
N GLY A 258 21.50 -0.58 3.47
CA GLY A 258 21.12 -1.58 4.49
C GLY A 258 19.89 -2.42 4.17
N VAL A 259 19.06 -2.03 3.20
CA VAL A 259 17.83 -2.76 2.86
C VAL A 259 18.14 -4.10 2.21
N ALA A 260 19.07 -4.15 1.25
CA ALA A 260 19.44 -5.40 0.59
C ALA A 260 20.01 -6.42 1.58
N GLU A 261 20.90 -5.98 2.46
CA GLU A 261 21.53 -6.80 3.50
C GLU A 261 20.48 -7.33 4.50
N THR A 262 19.51 -6.51 4.87
CA THR A 262 18.41 -6.91 5.75
C THR A 262 17.53 -7.98 5.09
N LEU A 263 17.18 -7.80 3.81
CA LEU A 263 16.39 -8.77 3.04
C LEU A 263 17.15 -10.09 2.84
N GLU A 264 18.46 -10.03 2.54
CA GLU A 264 19.30 -11.22 2.45
C GLU A 264 19.35 -11.99 3.77
N ALA A 265 19.54 -11.30 4.89
CA ALA A 265 19.55 -11.93 6.21
C ALA A 265 18.18 -12.54 6.56
N TYR A 266 17.08 -11.85 6.26
CA TYR A 266 15.73 -12.35 6.47
C TYR A 266 15.45 -13.64 5.70
N VAL A 267 15.78 -13.67 4.41
CA VAL A 267 15.56 -14.87 3.58
C VAL A 267 16.55 -15.97 3.96
N ALA A 268 17.81 -15.64 4.24
CA ALA A 268 18.79 -16.64 4.66
C ALA A 268 18.37 -17.39 5.92
N ASP A 269 17.64 -16.76 6.83
CA ASP A 269 17.14 -17.42 8.06
C ASP A 269 15.78 -18.14 7.89
N GLY A 270 15.17 -18.10 6.72
CA GLY A 270 13.98 -18.90 6.39
C GLY A 270 12.78 -18.09 5.94
N GLY A 271 12.86 -16.78 5.89
CA GLY A 271 11.79 -15.92 5.38
C GLY A 271 11.52 -16.13 3.89
N THR A 272 10.29 -15.86 3.48
CA THR A 272 9.91 -15.81 2.06
C THR A 272 9.79 -14.37 1.61
N PHE A 273 10.48 -14.00 0.51
CA PHE A 273 10.49 -12.66 -0.03
C PHE A 273 9.96 -12.63 -1.46
N ILE A 274 9.14 -11.64 -1.81
CA ILE A 274 8.65 -11.41 -3.18
C ILE A 274 8.96 -9.98 -3.57
N THR A 275 9.60 -9.82 -4.73
CA THR A 275 9.71 -8.55 -5.44
C THR A 275 9.63 -8.80 -6.95
N GLY A 276 9.89 -7.81 -7.79
CA GLY A 276 9.82 -8.09 -9.22
C GLY A 276 10.17 -6.89 -10.10
N TYR A 277 9.40 -6.73 -11.15
CA TYR A 277 9.56 -5.65 -12.11
C TYR A 277 9.85 -4.31 -11.44
N MET A 278 10.70 -3.52 -12.03
CA MET A 278 11.18 -2.22 -11.53
C MET A 278 11.97 -2.28 -10.20
N ALA A 279 12.25 -3.47 -9.62
CA ALA A 279 13.01 -3.53 -8.36
C ALA A 279 14.51 -3.31 -8.57
N GLY A 280 15.15 -2.63 -7.61
CA GLY A 280 16.61 -2.50 -7.50
C GLY A 280 17.30 -1.74 -8.63
N ILE A 281 16.61 -0.79 -9.24
CA ILE A 281 17.16 0.02 -10.33
C ILE A 281 18.00 1.17 -9.80
N HIS A 282 17.50 1.87 -8.75
CA HIS A 282 18.09 3.09 -8.25
C HIS A 282 18.66 2.95 -6.83
N ASP A 283 19.67 3.76 -6.53
CA ASP A 283 20.17 4.00 -5.18
C ASP A 283 19.41 5.14 -4.48
N GLU A 284 19.85 5.53 -3.29
CA GLU A 284 19.26 6.62 -2.48
C GLU A 284 19.34 8.01 -3.13
N HIS A 285 20.16 8.17 -4.18
CA HIS A 285 20.32 9.41 -4.95
C HIS A 285 19.55 9.39 -6.27
N ASP A 286 18.70 8.38 -6.48
CA ASP A 286 17.96 8.15 -7.73
C ASP A 286 18.89 7.93 -8.93
N LEU A 287 20.07 7.37 -8.69
CA LEU A 287 21.01 6.98 -9.72
C LEU A 287 20.90 5.49 -10.00
N VAL A 288 20.96 5.13 -11.26
CA VAL A 288 20.94 3.72 -11.68
C VAL A 288 22.16 2.99 -11.10
N VAL A 289 21.94 1.85 -10.46
CA VAL A 289 22.99 0.97 -9.97
C VAL A 289 23.58 0.18 -11.14
N PRO A 290 24.84 0.41 -11.53
CA PRO A 290 25.44 -0.28 -12.67
C PRO A 290 25.57 -1.79 -12.44
N GLY A 291 25.57 -2.56 -13.53
CA GLY A 291 25.81 -4.03 -13.49
C GLY A 291 24.55 -4.87 -13.70
N GLY A 292 23.44 -4.24 -14.10
CA GLY A 292 22.16 -4.91 -14.41
C GLY A 292 21.23 -5.01 -13.21
N TYR A 293 19.92 -5.10 -13.51
CA TYR A 293 18.88 -5.16 -12.48
C TYR A 293 18.71 -6.59 -11.94
N PRO A 294 18.23 -6.77 -10.73
CA PRO A 294 17.81 -5.79 -9.74
C PRO A 294 18.94 -5.26 -8.83
N GLY A 295 20.06 -4.89 -9.37
CA GLY A 295 21.13 -4.21 -8.64
C GLY A 295 21.61 -4.96 -7.39
N LYS A 296 21.52 -4.35 -6.22
CA LYS A 296 21.94 -4.95 -4.94
C LYS A 296 21.14 -6.21 -4.55
N LEU A 297 19.95 -6.42 -5.13
CA LEU A 297 19.10 -7.60 -4.87
C LEU A 297 19.43 -8.78 -5.79
N ARG A 298 20.32 -8.62 -6.78
CA ARG A 298 20.63 -9.64 -7.79
C ARG A 298 20.99 -11.00 -7.19
N ARG A 299 21.87 -11.02 -6.19
CA ARG A 299 22.29 -12.25 -5.52
C ARG A 299 21.13 -12.92 -4.78
N LEU A 300 20.32 -12.16 -4.07
CA LEU A 300 19.15 -12.67 -3.35
C LEU A 300 18.11 -13.27 -4.33
N MET A 301 17.86 -12.57 -5.42
CA MET A 301 16.86 -12.99 -6.40
C MET A 301 17.35 -14.10 -7.34
N GLY A 302 18.70 -14.28 -7.46
CA GLY A 302 19.31 -15.26 -8.36
C GLY A 302 18.99 -15.02 -9.83
N VAL A 303 18.77 -13.76 -10.22
CA VAL A 303 18.44 -13.34 -11.58
C VAL A 303 19.18 -12.07 -11.96
N TRP A 304 19.35 -11.90 -13.25
CA TRP A 304 19.77 -10.67 -13.89
C TRP A 304 18.74 -10.26 -14.95
N VAL A 305 18.29 -9.04 -14.91
CA VAL A 305 17.37 -8.45 -15.90
C VAL A 305 18.21 -7.61 -16.86
N GLU A 306 18.17 -7.98 -18.15
CA GLU A 306 18.92 -7.33 -19.22
C GLU A 306 18.20 -6.07 -19.70
N GLU A 307 16.92 -6.21 -20.03
CA GLU A 307 16.08 -5.15 -20.58
C GLU A 307 14.70 -5.16 -19.91
N ILE A 308 14.02 -4.04 -19.97
CA ILE A 308 12.64 -3.88 -19.55
C ILE A 308 11.87 -3.36 -20.77
N ASP A 309 11.05 -4.22 -21.34
CA ASP A 309 10.15 -3.86 -22.42
C ASP A 309 8.89 -3.18 -21.87
N ALA A 310 8.46 -2.09 -22.50
CA ALA A 310 7.27 -1.34 -22.10
C ALA A 310 6.10 -1.67 -23.04
N LEU A 311 5.04 -2.21 -22.47
CA LEU A 311 3.82 -2.55 -23.19
C LEU A 311 2.94 -1.31 -23.37
N ALA A 312 2.38 -1.13 -24.55
CA ALA A 312 1.45 -0.03 -24.82
C ALA A 312 0.16 -0.18 -23.99
N PRO A 313 -0.58 0.93 -23.72
CA PRO A 313 -1.84 0.85 -22.99
C PRO A 313 -2.82 -0.15 -23.61
N GLY A 314 -3.19 -1.18 -22.85
CA GLY A 314 -4.07 -2.27 -23.30
C GLY A 314 -3.37 -3.43 -23.99
N GLU A 315 -2.08 -3.32 -24.27
CA GLU A 315 -1.24 -4.43 -24.70
C GLU A 315 -0.94 -5.38 -23.54
N THR A 316 -0.85 -6.65 -23.81
CA THR A 316 -0.59 -7.68 -22.81
C THR A 316 0.36 -8.73 -23.37
N ILE A 317 1.16 -9.34 -22.49
CA ILE A 317 2.01 -10.48 -22.81
C ILE A 317 1.49 -11.73 -22.10
N GLU A 318 1.52 -12.86 -22.78
CA GLU A 318 1.14 -14.14 -22.17
C GLU A 318 2.20 -14.62 -21.18
N VAL A 319 1.74 -15.22 -20.07
CA VAL A 319 2.60 -15.81 -19.02
C VAL A 319 2.09 -17.20 -18.68
N HIS A 320 2.88 -18.23 -18.98
CA HIS A 320 2.49 -19.63 -18.80
C HIS A 320 3.52 -20.43 -17.99
N GLY A 321 3.04 -21.19 -17.02
CA GLY A 321 3.88 -22.13 -16.27
C GLY A 321 3.28 -22.57 -14.94
N GLY A 322 3.42 -23.86 -14.62
CA GLY A 322 2.86 -24.42 -13.39
C GLY A 322 1.34 -24.23 -13.29
N THR A 323 0.90 -23.48 -12.29
CA THR A 323 -0.51 -23.10 -12.08
C THR A 323 -0.87 -21.75 -12.69
N VAL A 324 0.11 -21.04 -13.26
CA VAL A 324 -0.09 -19.68 -13.79
C VAL A 324 -0.39 -19.80 -15.30
N ASP A 325 -1.54 -19.27 -15.66
CA ASP A 325 -1.96 -18.98 -17.03
C ASP A 325 -2.57 -17.58 -16.98
N ALA A 326 -1.80 -16.59 -17.43
CA ALA A 326 -2.02 -15.19 -17.08
C ALA A 326 -1.62 -14.25 -18.21
N LYS A 327 -1.98 -12.98 -18.02
CA LYS A 327 -1.49 -11.85 -18.81
C LYS A 327 -0.62 -10.94 -17.98
N GLY A 328 0.54 -10.56 -18.52
CA GLY A 328 1.37 -9.47 -18.03
C GLY A 328 0.96 -8.15 -18.69
N GLU A 329 1.13 -7.05 -17.98
CA GLU A 329 0.73 -5.69 -18.39
C GLU A 329 1.88 -4.71 -18.13
N ILE A 330 1.82 -3.52 -18.70
CA ILE A 330 2.69 -2.35 -18.43
C ILE A 330 4.14 -2.56 -18.83
N VAL A 331 4.82 -3.58 -18.28
CA VAL A 331 6.22 -3.91 -18.63
C VAL A 331 6.47 -5.41 -18.60
N ALA A 332 7.49 -5.87 -19.33
CA ALA A 332 8.06 -7.22 -19.28
C ALA A 332 9.57 -7.14 -19.07
N SER A 333 10.08 -7.78 -18.03
CA SER A 333 11.51 -7.87 -17.73
C SER A 333 12.13 -9.06 -18.45
N ILE A 334 13.19 -8.86 -19.22
CA ILE A 334 13.93 -9.93 -19.88
C ILE A 334 14.93 -10.52 -18.88
N ILE A 335 14.58 -11.69 -18.33
CA ILE A 335 15.24 -12.29 -17.17
C ILE A 335 16.22 -13.38 -17.59
N HIS A 336 17.47 -13.26 -17.17
CA HIS A 336 18.46 -14.33 -17.15
C HIS A 336 18.58 -14.88 -15.74
N ARG A 337 18.58 -16.20 -15.61
CA ARG A 337 18.67 -16.87 -14.30
C ARG A 337 20.12 -17.09 -13.90
N GLU A 338 20.44 -16.73 -12.67
CA GLU A 338 21.78 -16.92 -12.04
C GLU A 338 21.68 -17.82 -10.79
N GLY A 339 20.94 -18.91 -10.91
CA GLY A 339 20.66 -19.85 -9.83
C GLY A 339 19.16 -20.03 -9.55
N ALA A 340 18.33 -19.03 -9.87
CA ALA A 340 16.89 -19.14 -9.68
C ALA A 340 16.26 -20.20 -10.59
N GLU A 341 15.24 -20.88 -10.09
CA GLU A 341 14.39 -21.80 -10.84
C GLU A 341 13.29 -21.02 -11.56
N ARG A 342 12.92 -21.49 -12.74
CA ARG A 342 11.85 -20.92 -13.55
C ARG A 342 10.49 -21.47 -13.10
N LEU A 343 9.55 -20.59 -12.81
CA LEU A 343 8.16 -20.95 -12.51
C LEU A 343 7.23 -20.76 -13.70
N ALA A 344 7.45 -19.71 -14.50
CA ALA A 344 6.68 -19.42 -15.71
C ALA A 344 7.54 -18.71 -16.76
N THR A 345 7.08 -18.75 -18.02
CA THR A 345 7.70 -18.10 -19.18
C THR A 345 6.75 -17.11 -19.83
N TYR A 346 7.33 -16.15 -20.54
CA TYR A 346 6.58 -15.37 -21.52
C TYR A 346 6.17 -16.24 -22.70
N GLY A 347 4.97 -16.04 -23.20
CA GLY A 347 4.42 -16.59 -24.44
C GLY A 347 4.32 -15.54 -25.55
N GLY A 348 3.56 -15.86 -26.59
CA GLY A 348 3.34 -14.96 -27.72
C GLY A 348 4.47 -14.93 -28.76
N ASP A 349 4.47 -13.87 -29.58
CA ASP A 349 5.37 -13.73 -30.72
C ASP A 349 6.57 -12.79 -30.44
N GLU A 350 6.74 -12.32 -29.22
CA GLU A 350 7.85 -11.46 -28.84
C GLU A 350 9.19 -12.20 -28.93
N PHE A 351 10.27 -11.48 -29.25
CA PHE A 351 11.60 -12.10 -29.41
C PHE A 351 12.10 -12.78 -28.13
N TYR A 352 11.59 -12.37 -26.97
CA TYR A 352 11.90 -12.95 -25.67
C TYR A 352 10.88 -14.00 -25.19
N ALA A 353 10.00 -14.48 -26.08
CA ALA A 353 9.12 -15.61 -25.78
C ALA A 353 9.94 -16.83 -25.34
N GLY A 354 9.49 -17.50 -24.26
CA GLY A 354 10.24 -18.59 -23.62
C GLY A 354 11.25 -18.14 -22.57
N HIS A 355 11.58 -16.84 -22.45
CA HIS A 355 12.32 -16.34 -21.30
C HIS A 355 11.47 -16.44 -20.01
N SER A 356 12.16 -16.47 -18.86
CA SER A 356 11.50 -16.54 -17.56
C SER A 356 10.69 -15.27 -17.28
N ALA A 357 9.42 -15.43 -16.95
CA ALA A 357 8.54 -14.37 -16.47
C ALA A 357 8.42 -14.37 -14.94
N LEU A 358 8.42 -15.58 -14.35
CA LEU A 358 8.39 -15.78 -12.89
C LEU A 358 9.51 -16.74 -12.49
N THR A 359 10.23 -16.40 -11.41
CA THR A 359 11.29 -17.25 -10.89
C THR A 359 11.23 -17.37 -9.36
N VAL A 360 11.90 -18.39 -8.82
CA VAL A 360 12.14 -18.57 -7.39
C VAL A 360 13.62 -18.94 -7.18
N ASN A 361 14.26 -18.29 -6.22
CA ASN A 361 15.60 -18.58 -5.80
C ASN A 361 15.62 -19.12 -4.37
N ALA A 362 16.24 -20.27 -4.15
CA ALA A 362 16.56 -20.75 -2.82
C ALA A 362 17.76 -19.97 -2.27
N TYR A 363 17.59 -19.30 -1.14
CA TYR A 363 18.64 -18.49 -0.53
C TYR A 363 18.72 -18.78 0.98
N GLY A 364 19.82 -19.38 1.41
CA GLY A 364 19.91 -19.88 2.79
C GLY A 364 18.83 -20.92 3.09
N LYS A 365 17.98 -20.66 4.07
CA LYS A 365 16.85 -21.52 4.44
C LYS A 365 15.52 -21.09 3.80
N GLY A 366 15.47 -19.92 3.17
CA GLY A 366 14.25 -19.31 2.63
C GLY A 366 14.19 -19.28 1.12
N LYS A 367 13.23 -18.52 0.60
CA LYS A 367 12.95 -18.40 -0.84
C LYS A 367 12.73 -16.95 -1.23
N ALA A 368 13.25 -16.57 -2.40
CA ALA A 368 13.05 -15.26 -3.00
C ALA A 368 12.37 -15.41 -4.38
N TYR A 369 11.20 -14.81 -4.56
CA TYR A 369 10.41 -14.85 -5.79
C TYR A 369 10.55 -13.56 -6.58
N PHE A 370 10.84 -13.67 -7.88
CA PHE A 370 10.89 -12.51 -8.77
C PHE A 370 9.76 -12.57 -9.80
N VAL A 371 8.96 -11.50 -9.86
CA VAL A 371 7.82 -11.33 -10.77
C VAL A 371 8.22 -10.35 -11.87
N GLY A 372 8.46 -10.84 -13.09
CA GLY A 372 9.02 -10.04 -14.19
C GLY A 372 8.06 -9.08 -14.88
N THR A 373 6.75 -9.18 -14.62
CA THR A 373 5.70 -8.35 -15.22
C THR A 373 4.54 -8.17 -14.24
N PRO A 374 3.85 -7.02 -14.22
CA PRO A 374 2.57 -6.89 -13.51
C PRO A 374 1.56 -7.91 -14.04
N LEU A 375 1.21 -8.91 -13.23
CA LEU A 375 0.21 -9.90 -13.62
C LEU A 375 -1.20 -9.34 -13.50
N ASP A 376 -2.09 -9.77 -14.38
CA ASP A 376 -3.51 -9.53 -14.23
C ASP A 376 -4.05 -10.16 -12.92
N GLU A 377 -5.29 -9.88 -12.57
CA GLU A 377 -5.86 -10.33 -11.31
C GLU A 377 -5.88 -11.87 -11.16
N THR A 378 -6.20 -12.56 -12.23
CA THR A 378 -6.24 -14.04 -12.26
C THR A 378 -4.84 -14.61 -12.09
N GLY A 379 -3.87 -14.07 -12.81
CA GLY A 379 -2.47 -14.47 -12.74
C GLY A 379 -1.84 -14.21 -11.37
N MET A 380 -2.07 -13.03 -10.80
CA MET A 380 -1.59 -12.72 -9.45
C MET A 380 -2.19 -13.66 -8.41
N SER A 381 -3.48 -13.97 -8.53
CA SER A 381 -4.15 -14.93 -7.66
C SER A 381 -3.56 -16.34 -7.80
N ALA A 382 -3.29 -16.80 -9.02
CA ALA A 382 -2.70 -18.11 -9.30
C ALA A 382 -1.25 -18.20 -8.80
N PHE A 383 -0.46 -17.13 -8.97
CA PHE A 383 0.91 -17.03 -8.47
C PHE A 383 0.98 -17.09 -6.94
N MET A 384 0.12 -16.34 -6.25
CA MET A 384 0.12 -16.27 -4.79
C MET A 384 -0.43 -17.52 -4.11
N ALA A 385 -1.34 -18.26 -4.75
CA ALA A 385 -2.04 -19.39 -4.13
C ALA A 385 -1.11 -20.50 -3.59
N PRO A 386 -0.11 -21.02 -4.33
CA PRO A 386 0.80 -22.04 -3.82
C PRO A 386 1.67 -21.52 -2.68
N ILE A 387 2.09 -20.25 -2.69
CA ILE A 387 2.91 -19.61 -1.65
C ILE A 387 2.10 -19.53 -0.35
N ILE A 388 0.87 -19.02 -0.42
CA ILE A 388 -0.05 -18.92 0.72
C ILE A 388 -0.31 -20.31 1.33
N LYS A 389 -0.49 -21.34 0.48
CA LYS A 389 -0.69 -22.70 0.92
C LYS A 389 0.55 -23.31 1.57
N GLU A 390 1.74 -23.10 0.99
CA GLU A 390 3.01 -23.61 1.52
C GLU A 390 3.30 -23.06 2.92
N LEU A 391 3.05 -21.75 3.12
CA LEU A 391 3.27 -21.05 4.37
C LEU A 391 2.11 -21.20 5.37
N ASP A 392 1.05 -21.93 5.03
CA ASP A 392 -0.18 -22.10 5.83
C ASP A 392 -0.71 -20.74 6.34
N LEU A 393 -0.82 -19.77 5.44
CA LEU A 393 -1.36 -18.43 5.76
C LEU A 393 -2.88 -18.46 5.71
N LYS A 394 -3.49 -18.07 6.83
CA LYS A 394 -4.96 -18.03 7.02
C LYS A 394 -5.37 -16.67 7.55
#